data_8c95c7d1fb18f2044d2f524778dde1e9
#
_entry.id   8c95c7d1fb18f2044d2f524778dde1e9
#
_cell.length_a   1.000
_cell.length_b   1.000
_cell.length_c   1.000
_cell.angle_alpha   90.00
_cell.angle_beta   90.00
_cell.angle_gamma   90.00
#
_symmetry.space_group_name_H-M   'P 1'
#
loop_
_entity.id
_entity.type
_entity.pdbx_description
1 polymer ?
#
loop_
_entity_poly.entity_id
_entity_poly.type
_entity_poly.pdbx_seq_one_letter_code
_entity_poly.pdbx_strand_id
1 'polypeptide(L)'
;TSVAKGLTVSGSSGTATFSGNIGSTYRLSGIDVTAGTINIGGNISTDASAGTSNTGSNLGWTYYRFNGYFGASGSSSADNLSRYRGRSPSRTTNVTQLRDTDSSDNKSYRHEAYFIPNESGVWKMQIGSDDMSHAYVGSAGQTLTALKNITEDGLWNDANNQDYMWAHSPGRHGVEWSSSRNSKRRVHDGVERTKTFVAGEAYPFLYYWGENTGGAGGFMIIEDPSGNSSNTSNYTNNNLDNTFYRNLTSNSSSNSNIRLNGAVVLTGSSTIDANNDSITFTGTVNGNSSGRNLVVDAGTDNVTFSGAVGGSTALNNITVNGAALSAAAVTASGDVAITNSGTSTISGVIAANSFTKAGAGQLTFKPSNATG
;
A
#
# COMPACT_ATOMS: atom_id res chain seq x y z
N THR A 1 -1.51 4.61 16.53
CA THR A 1 -0.87 4.94 15.24
C THR A 1 0.33 4.04 15.06
N SER A 2 0.16 2.85 14.47
CA SER A 2 1.31 2.07 14.02
C SER A 2 1.71 2.56 12.63
N VAL A 3 2.52 3.61 12.60
CA VAL A 3 3.29 3.94 11.41
C VAL A 3 4.20 2.74 11.15
N ALA A 4 4.27 2.26 9.91
CA ALA A 4 5.24 1.25 9.53
C ALA A 4 6.62 1.73 10.02
N LYS A 5 7.28 0.90 10.82
CA LYS A 5 8.50 1.31 11.50
C LYS A 5 9.71 0.82 10.74
N GLY A 6 10.65 1.72 10.47
CA GLY A 6 11.97 1.34 10.00
C GLY A 6 12.80 0.69 11.10
N LEU A 7 13.79 -0.09 10.70
CA LEU A 7 14.82 -0.63 11.58
C LEU A 7 16.11 0.17 11.36
N THR A 8 16.59 0.82 12.41
CA THR A 8 17.91 1.46 12.40
C THR A 8 18.80 0.79 13.43
N VAL A 9 19.96 0.33 13.00
CA VAL A 9 21.01 -0.22 13.86
C VAL A 9 22.26 0.60 13.63
N SER A 10 22.82 1.21 14.67
CA SER A 10 23.98 2.07 14.56
C SER A 10 25.12 1.57 15.46
N GLY A 11 26.23 1.17 14.84
CA GLY A 11 27.45 0.76 15.52
C GLY A 11 28.64 0.84 14.57
N SER A 12 29.64 1.66 14.85
CA SER A 12 30.72 1.94 13.91
C SER A 12 31.74 0.80 13.73
N SER A 13 31.88 -0.11 14.69
CA SER A 13 32.92 -1.16 14.66
C SER A 13 32.50 -2.52 15.15
N GLY A 14 31.25 -2.66 15.62
CA GLY A 14 30.70 -3.93 16.12
C GLY A 14 30.17 -4.83 15.02
N THR A 15 29.60 -5.98 15.44
CA THR A 15 28.92 -6.92 14.56
C THR A 15 27.42 -6.86 14.82
N ALA A 16 26.63 -6.62 13.79
CA ALA A 16 25.18 -6.81 13.79
C ALA A 16 24.84 -8.20 13.23
N THR A 17 24.06 -8.98 13.93
CA THR A 17 23.68 -10.34 13.47
C THR A 17 22.18 -10.49 13.38
N PHE A 18 21.71 -10.85 12.21
CA PHE A 18 20.32 -11.17 11.90
C PHE A 18 20.21 -12.65 11.54
N SER A 19 19.90 -13.49 12.53
CA SER A 19 19.86 -14.95 12.36
C SER A 19 18.59 -15.47 11.67
N GLY A 20 17.52 -14.68 11.72
CA GLY A 20 16.21 -15.01 11.14
C GLY A 20 15.76 -13.97 10.12
N ASN A 21 14.52 -14.17 9.61
CA ASN A 21 13.93 -13.26 8.67
C ASN A 21 13.53 -11.93 9.31
N ILE A 22 13.72 -10.83 8.59
CA ILE A 22 13.28 -9.49 8.96
C ILE A 22 12.18 -9.07 8.00
N GLY A 23 11.07 -8.55 8.52
CA GLY A 23 9.94 -8.10 7.71
C GLY A 23 9.09 -9.21 7.10
N SER A 24 9.20 -10.46 7.57
CA SER A 24 8.46 -11.60 7.01
C SER A 24 6.98 -11.61 7.39
N THR A 25 6.62 -11.15 8.58
CA THR A 25 5.23 -11.08 9.05
C THR A 25 4.64 -9.68 8.83
N TYR A 26 5.44 -8.65 9.15
CA TYR A 26 5.12 -7.26 8.90
C TYR A 26 6.34 -6.63 8.24
N ARG A 27 6.17 -6.15 7.02
CA ARG A 27 7.25 -5.49 6.30
C ARG A 27 7.61 -4.17 6.97
N LEU A 28 8.89 -3.82 6.94
CA LEU A 28 9.39 -2.57 7.52
C LEU A 28 9.35 -1.44 6.50
N SER A 29 9.23 -0.20 6.97
CA SER A 29 9.29 0.99 6.09
C SER A 29 10.69 1.33 5.60
N GLY A 30 11.69 0.60 6.03
CA GLY A 30 13.09 0.76 5.63
C GLY A 30 14.02 0.13 6.63
N ILE A 31 15.24 -0.15 6.20
CA ILE A 31 16.29 -0.75 7.03
C ILE A 31 17.59 0.01 6.80
N ASP A 32 18.15 0.55 7.86
CA ASP A 32 19.47 1.17 7.85
C ASP A 32 20.32 0.51 8.95
N VAL A 33 21.33 -0.25 8.53
CA VAL A 33 22.25 -0.92 9.43
C VAL A 33 23.65 -0.40 9.19
N THR A 34 24.25 0.17 10.22
CA THR A 34 25.65 0.58 10.23
C THR A 34 26.41 -0.26 11.26
N ALA A 35 27.35 -1.08 10.83
CA ALA A 35 28.19 -1.92 11.66
C ALA A 35 29.51 -2.24 10.95
N GLY A 36 30.54 -2.61 11.70
CA GLY A 36 31.78 -3.11 11.09
C GLY A 36 31.55 -4.39 10.28
N THR A 37 30.76 -5.31 10.81
CA THR A 37 30.30 -6.52 10.12
C THR A 37 28.79 -6.70 10.29
N ILE A 38 28.12 -7.15 9.24
CA ILE A 38 26.67 -7.43 9.23
C ILE A 38 26.47 -8.88 8.80
N ASN A 39 26.07 -9.71 9.75
CA ASN A 39 25.78 -11.12 9.48
C ASN A 39 24.30 -11.30 9.15
N ILE A 40 23.99 -11.94 8.01
CA ILE A 40 22.63 -12.18 7.55
C ILE A 40 22.42 -13.67 7.36
N GLY A 41 21.54 -14.27 8.15
CA GLY A 41 21.19 -15.69 8.10
C GLY A 41 19.80 -15.98 7.54
N GLY A 42 18.98 -14.95 7.32
CA GLY A 42 17.62 -15.06 6.81
C GLY A 42 17.31 -14.02 5.72
N ASN A 43 16.05 -13.92 5.33
CA ASN A 43 15.59 -12.94 4.35
C ASN A 43 15.34 -11.57 5.02
N ILE A 44 15.51 -10.52 4.24
CA ILE A 44 15.19 -9.15 4.63
C ILE A 44 14.16 -8.60 3.64
N SER A 45 13.03 -8.11 4.15
CA SER A 45 11.98 -7.54 3.31
C SER A 45 11.48 -6.23 3.87
N THR A 46 11.40 -5.22 2.99
CA THR A 46 10.73 -3.95 3.26
C THR A 46 9.52 -3.80 2.33
N ASP A 47 8.68 -2.84 2.60
CA ASP A 47 7.49 -2.59 1.81
C ASP A 47 7.52 -1.18 1.22
N ALA A 48 7.58 -1.07 -0.11
CA ALA A 48 7.54 0.22 -0.80
C ALA A 48 6.23 0.98 -0.51
N SER A 49 5.14 0.26 -0.25
CA SER A 49 3.90 0.89 0.20
C SER A 49 3.98 1.36 1.66
N ALA A 50 4.88 0.79 2.47
CA ALA A 50 5.21 1.31 3.80
C ALA A 50 6.12 2.55 3.73
N GLY A 51 6.80 2.77 2.63
CA GLY A 51 7.64 3.93 2.34
C GLY A 51 6.87 5.16 1.87
N THR A 52 5.72 4.99 1.28
CA THR A 52 4.70 6.02 1.27
C THR A 52 3.93 5.93 2.59
N SER A 53 4.50 6.48 3.66
CA SER A 53 3.65 7.01 4.73
C SER A 53 2.75 8.03 4.05
N ASN A 54 1.62 7.55 3.55
CA ASN A 54 0.57 8.41 3.07
C ASN A 54 0.08 9.19 4.27
N THR A 55 0.78 10.27 4.58
CA THR A 55 0.26 11.23 5.53
C THR A 55 -0.92 11.86 4.84
N GLY A 56 -2.09 11.45 5.25
CA GLY A 56 -3.28 12.11 4.79
C GLY A 56 -3.20 13.58 5.18
N SER A 57 -3.31 14.47 4.22
CA SER A 57 -3.55 15.88 4.50
C SER A 57 -5.03 16.16 4.35
N ASN A 58 -5.52 17.02 5.23
CA ASN A 58 -6.93 17.41 5.22
C ASN A 58 -7.88 16.25 5.58
N LEU A 59 -8.04 15.99 6.87
CA LEU A 59 -8.99 15.03 7.42
C LEU A 59 -10.39 15.19 6.82
N GLY A 60 -11.06 14.07 6.60
CA GLY A 60 -12.43 13.98 6.16
C GLY A 60 -12.58 13.67 4.66
N TRP A 61 -13.69 14.07 4.11
CA TRP A 61 -14.18 13.69 2.79
C TRP A 61 -14.35 14.90 1.89
N THR A 62 -14.16 14.74 0.59
CA THR A 62 -14.70 15.66 -0.42
C THR A 62 -16.12 15.21 -0.74
N TYR A 63 -17.06 16.10 -0.52
CA TYR A 63 -18.49 15.88 -0.73
C TYR A 63 -18.96 16.55 -2.00
N TYR A 64 -19.71 15.80 -2.79
CA TYR A 64 -20.32 16.26 -4.02
C TYR A 64 -21.82 16.03 -3.97
N ARG A 65 -22.62 17.06 -4.28
CA ARG A 65 -24.06 16.97 -4.45
C ARG A 65 -24.44 17.17 -5.91
N PHE A 66 -25.35 16.36 -6.38
CA PHE A 66 -25.87 16.39 -7.74
C PHE A 66 -27.37 16.65 -7.73
N ASN A 67 -27.88 17.38 -8.73
CA ASN A 67 -29.29 17.51 -8.95
C ASN A 67 -29.83 16.26 -9.67
N GLY A 68 -30.91 15.70 -9.16
CA GLY A 68 -31.49 14.47 -9.64
C GLY A 68 -31.14 13.26 -8.78
N TYR A 69 -32.11 12.36 -8.66
CA TYR A 69 -31.93 11.06 -8.03
C TYR A 69 -31.34 10.07 -9.04
N PHE A 70 -30.20 9.49 -8.73
CA PHE A 70 -29.49 8.56 -9.61
C PHE A 70 -29.68 7.09 -9.24
N GLY A 71 -30.43 6.80 -8.19
CA GLY A 71 -30.80 5.45 -7.82
C GLY A 71 -31.84 4.86 -8.74
N ALA A 72 -32.06 3.57 -8.64
CA ALA A 72 -33.17 2.88 -9.27
C ALA A 72 -34.44 3.06 -8.42
N SER A 73 -35.56 3.37 -9.03
CA SER A 73 -36.86 3.26 -8.39
C SER A 73 -37.29 1.80 -8.40
N GLY A 74 -37.21 1.13 -7.26
CA GLY A 74 -37.65 -0.27 -7.11
C GLY A 74 -36.52 -1.24 -6.77
N SER A 75 -36.89 -2.43 -6.36
CA SER A 75 -36.02 -3.47 -5.81
C SER A 75 -35.06 -4.15 -6.79
N SER A 76 -34.84 -3.62 -7.95
CA SER A 76 -33.89 -4.17 -8.91
C SER A 76 -32.57 -3.43 -8.85
N SER A 77 -31.56 -4.14 -8.53
CA SER A 77 -30.16 -3.86 -8.34
C SER A 77 -29.39 -3.28 -9.54
N ALA A 78 -30.03 -2.64 -10.48
CA ALA A 78 -29.34 -1.98 -11.58
C ALA A 78 -28.89 -0.60 -11.11
N ASP A 79 -27.78 -0.56 -10.45
CA ASP A 79 -27.17 0.64 -9.94
C ASP A 79 -26.75 1.54 -11.07
N ASN A 80 -27.39 2.68 -11.15
CA ASN A 80 -27.09 3.66 -12.14
C ASN A 80 -25.94 4.59 -11.71
N LEU A 81 -24.86 4.03 -11.13
CA LEU A 81 -23.66 4.83 -10.83
C LEU A 81 -23.08 5.46 -12.09
N SER A 82 -23.31 4.87 -13.25
CA SER A 82 -23.01 5.48 -14.55
C SER A 82 -23.67 6.85 -14.74
N ARG A 83 -24.73 7.13 -14.01
CA ARG A 83 -25.37 8.46 -14.04
C ARG A 83 -24.54 9.57 -13.40
N TYR A 84 -23.56 9.22 -12.56
CA TYR A 84 -22.61 10.19 -12.02
C TYR A 84 -21.55 10.61 -13.05
N ARG A 85 -21.30 9.74 -14.04
CA ARG A 85 -20.27 9.93 -15.05
C ARG A 85 -20.52 11.19 -15.88
N GLY A 86 -19.52 12.07 -15.95
CA GLY A 86 -19.61 13.31 -16.74
C GLY A 86 -20.58 14.35 -16.19
N ARG A 87 -21.19 14.13 -15.03
CA ARG A 87 -22.06 15.11 -14.39
C ARG A 87 -21.27 16.11 -13.57
N SER A 88 -21.62 17.37 -13.71
CA SER A 88 -21.10 18.43 -12.84
C SER A 88 -21.91 18.46 -11.55
N PRO A 89 -21.27 18.43 -10.38
CA PRO A 89 -21.96 18.58 -9.10
C PRO A 89 -22.55 19.99 -8.97
N SER A 90 -23.73 20.09 -8.38
CA SER A 90 -24.35 21.36 -8.03
C SER A 90 -23.69 22.03 -6.82
N ARG A 91 -22.99 21.22 -6.00
CA ARG A 91 -22.21 21.68 -4.84
C ARG A 91 -21.03 20.76 -4.62
N THR A 92 -19.87 21.35 -4.31
CA THR A 92 -18.68 20.64 -3.82
C THR A 92 -18.26 21.32 -2.53
N THR A 93 -18.03 20.54 -1.48
CA THR A 93 -17.54 21.03 -0.19
C THR A 93 -16.73 19.96 0.52
N ASN A 94 -16.09 20.32 1.62
CA ASN A 94 -15.34 19.39 2.44
C ASN A 94 -16.11 19.16 3.75
N VAL A 95 -16.17 17.89 4.15
CA VAL A 95 -16.81 17.47 5.40
C VAL A 95 -15.86 16.60 6.20
N THR A 96 -15.91 16.72 7.52
CA THR A 96 -15.05 15.93 8.42
C THR A 96 -15.68 14.60 8.80
N GLN A 97 -16.95 14.42 8.54
CA GLN A 97 -17.73 13.24 8.90
C GLN A 97 -18.53 12.76 7.69
N LEU A 98 -18.70 11.45 7.57
CA LEU A 98 -19.58 10.85 6.58
C LEU A 98 -21.00 10.83 7.13
N ARG A 99 -21.61 12.00 7.15
CA ARG A 99 -23.02 12.20 7.45
C ARG A 99 -23.58 13.23 6.50
N ASP A 100 -24.72 12.95 5.94
CA ASP A 100 -25.49 13.96 5.26
C ASP A 100 -26.86 14.12 5.93
N THR A 101 -27.22 15.35 6.18
CA THR A 101 -28.51 15.77 6.70
C THR A 101 -29.23 16.68 5.70
N ASP A 102 -28.78 16.66 4.44
CA ASP A 102 -29.48 17.41 3.38
C ASP A 102 -30.82 16.74 3.13
N SER A 103 -31.88 17.36 3.61
CA SER A 103 -33.26 16.89 3.43
C SER A 103 -33.87 17.25 2.07
N SER A 104 -33.04 17.57 1.09
CA SER A 104 -33.54 17.95 -0.23
C SER A 104 -33.92 16.73 -1.04
N ASP A 105 -35.15 16.64 -1.47
CA ASP A 105 -35.66 15.63 -2.39
C ASP A 105 -34.92 15.66 -3.75
N ASN A 106 -34.88 14.52 -4.43
CA ASN A 106 -34.37 14.35 -5.76
C ASN A 106 -32.91 14.80 -5.90
N LYS A 107 -32.05 14.27 -5.03
CA LYS A 107 -30.62 14.54 -5.00
C LYS A 107 -29.82 13.25 -4.94
N SER A 108 -28.58 13.36 -5.40
CA SER A 108 -27.59 12.30 -5.30
C SER A 108 -26.27 12.86 -4.80
N TYR A 109 -25.53 12.04 -4.11
CA TYR A 109 -24.36 12.45 -3.37
C TYR A 109 -23.21 11.47 -3.57
N ARG A 110 -21.98 11.99 -3.61
CA ARG A 110 -20.76 11.21 -3.62
C ARG A 110 -19.76 11.79 -2.61
N HIS A 111 -19.20 10.93 -1.80
CA HIS A 111 -18.11 11.27 -0.89
C HIS A 111 -16.85 10.53 -1.34
N GLU A 112 -15.75 11.24 -1.39
CA GLU A 112 -14.44 10.73 -1.80
C GLU A 112 -13.42 10.96 -0.68
N ALA A 113 -12.68 9.92 -0.32
CA ALA A 113 -11.57 9.99 0.63
C ALA A 113 -10.57 8.88 0.40
N TYR A 114 -9.40 9.00 1.01
CA TYR A 114 -8.51 7.88 1.25
C TYR A 114 -8.67 7.41 2.68
N PHE A 115 -8.85 6.12 2.84
CA PHE A 115 -8.84 5.45 4.13
C PHE A 115 -7.42 5.01 4.45
N ILE A 116 -6.88 5.45 5.57
CA ILE A 116 -5.57 5.04 6.09
C ILE A 116 -5.79 4.41 7.45
N PRO A 117 -5.89 3.07 7.52
CA PRO A 117 -6.15 2.38 8.78
C PRO A 117 -4.99 2.59 9.76
N ASN A 118 -5.33 2.75 11.02
CA ASN A 118 -4.38 2.87 12.12
C ASN A 118 -3.97 1.52 12.71
N GLU A 119 -4.61 0.44 12.29
CA GLU A 119 -4.40 -0.93 12.75
C GLU A 119 -4.52 -1.89 11.58
N SER A 120 -3.59 -2.87 11.49
CA SER A 120 -3.68 -3.95 10.52
C SER A 120 -4.63 -5.03 11.00
N GLY A 121 -5.41 -5.61 10.10
CA GLY A 121 -6.33 -6.69 10.44
C GLY A 121 -7.64 -6.62 9.68
N VAL A 122 -8.61 -7.39 10.14
CA VAL A 122 -9.95 -7.45 9.53
C VAL A 122 -10.80 -6.33 10.08
N TRP A 123 -11.16 -5.39 9.23
CA TRP A 123 -12.10 -4.31 9.52
C TRP A 123 -13.49 -4.67 9.02
N LYS A 124 -14.51 -4.16 9.68
CA LYS A 124 -15.91 -4.36 9.34
C LYS A 124 -16.54 -3.05 8.95
N MET A 125 -17.42 -3.06 7.96
CA MET A 125 -18.12 -1.88 7.47
C MET A 125 -19.57 -2.17 7.23
N GLN A 126 -20.41 -1.19 7.54
CA GLN A 126 -21.84 -1.17 7.28
C GLN A 126 -22.22 0.21 6.77
N ILE A 127 -23.12 0.26 5.82
CA ILE A 127 -23.69 1.51 5.31
C ILE A 127 -25.21 1.48 5.41
N GLY A 128 -25.80 2.65 5.46
CA GLY A 128 -27.24 2.80 5.40
C GLY A 128 -27.61 4.17 4.86
N SER A 129 -28.81 4.24 4.29
CA SER A 129 -29.37 5.50 3.79
C SER A 129 -30.86 5.44 3.71
N ASP A 130 -31.51 6.56 3.64
CA ASP A 130 -32.83 6.68 3.09
C ASP A 130 -32.70 6.78 1.58
N ASP A 131 -33.40 5.91 0.87
CA ASP A 131 -33.41 5.43 -0.48
C ASP A 131 -32.21 4.52 -0.81
N MET A 132 -31.05 4.99 -1.25
CA MET A 132 -29.96 4.12 -1.70
C MET A 132 -28.60 4.56 -1.18
N SER A 133 -27.71 3.60 -0.98
CA SER A 133 -26.29 3.84 -0.74
C SER A 133 -25.37 2.72 -1.23
N HIS A 134 -24.18 3.11 -1.61
CA HIS A 134 -23.10 2.23 -2.05
C HIS A 134 -21.76 2.68 -1.50
N ALA A 135 -20.92 1.75 -1.08
CA ALA A 135 -19.55 2.04 -0.70
C ALA A 135 -18.58 1.13 -1.46
N TYR A 136 -17.51 1.72 -1.92
CA TYR A 136 -16.45 1.03 -2.65
C TYR A 136 -15.10 1.36 -2.03
N VAL A 137 -14.28 0.34 -1.85
CA VAL A 137 -12.94 0.47 -1.32
C VAL A 137 -11.99 -0.18 -2.31
N GLY A 138 -11.04 0.60 -2.79
CA GLY A 138 -10.03 0.10 -3.72
C GLY A 138 -8.88 -0.62 -3.03
N SER A 139 -7.91 -1.03 -3.84
CA SER A 139 -6.66 -1.61 -3.37
C SER A 139 -5.69 -0.54 -2.88
N ALA A 140 -4.74 -0.93 -2.03
CA ALA A 140 -3.66 -0.05 -1.59
C ALA A 140 -2.91 0.55 -2.78
N GLY A 141 -2.61 1.85 -2.70
CA GLY A 141 -1.92 2.57 -3.77
C GLY A 141 -2.77 2.92 -4.99
N GLN A 142 -4.01 2.45 -5.10
CA GLN A 142 -4.91 2.84 -6.16
C GLN A 142 -5.35 4.31 -5.99
N THR A 143 -5.59 5.01 -7.09
CA THR A 143 -6.09 6.39 -7.03
C THR A 143 -7.62 6.46 -6.94
N LEU A 144 -8.15 7.52 -6.31
CA LEU A 144 -9.60 7.80 -6.31
C LEU A 144 -10.17 7.87 -7.72
N THR A 145 -9.42 8.43 -8.68
CA THR A 145 -9.86 8.51 -10.08
C THR A 145 -9.98 7.12 -10.72
N ALA A 146 -9.03 6.22 -10.46
CA ALA A 146 -9.08 4.86 -10.99
C ALA A 146 -10.27 4.08 -10.40
N LEU A 147 -10.49 4.17 -9.07
CA LEU A 147 -11.63 3.55 -8.43
C LEU A 147 -12.95 4.10 -8.96
N LYS A 148 -13.07 5.41 -9.10
CA LYS A 148 -14.26 6.08 -9.63
C LYS A 148 -14.58 5.64 -11.06
N ASN A 149 -13.58 5.55 -11.92
CA ASN A 149 -13.79 5.09 -13.29
C ASN A 149 -14.40 3.69 -13.34
N ILE A 150 -13.90 2.76 -12.52
CA ILE A 150 -14.42 1.39 -12.46
C ILE A 150 -15.87 1.39 -11.95
N THR A 151 -16.16 2.13 -10.89
CA THR A 151 -17.50 2.14 -10.28
C THR A 151 -18.54 2.84 -11.15
N GLU A 152 -18.17 3.94 -11.82
CA GLU A 152 -19.09 4.73 -12.64
C GLU A 152 -19.19 4.21 -14.08
N ASP A 153 -18.31 3.33 -14.54
CA ASP A 153 -18.40 2.70 -15.87
C ASP A 153 -19.35 1.51 -15.92
N GLY A 154 -19.88 1.09 -14.77
CA GLY A 154 -20.73 -0.08 -14.67
C GLY A 154 -20.00 -1.41 -14.95
N LEU A 155 -18.68 -1.39 -14.97
CA LEU A 155 -17.82 -2.56 -15.17
C LEU A 155 -17.63 -3.35 -13.87
N TRP A 156 -18.11 -2.80 -12.76
CA TRP A 156 -18.03 -3.47 -11.48
C TRP A 156 -19.09 -4.56 -11.39
N ASN A 157 -18.69 -5.77 -11.08
CA ASN A 157 -19.58 -6.86 -10.70
C ASN A 157 -18.97 -7.64 -9.53
N ASP A 158 -19.83 -8.17 -8.66
CA ASP A 158 -19.47 -8.91 -7.46
C ASP A 158 -18.54 -10.10 -7.71
N ALA A 159 -18.69 -10.76 -8.84
CA ALA A 159 -18.01 -12.02 -9.10
C ALA A 159 -16.54 -11.83 -9.50
N ASN A 160 -16.18 -10.67 -10.05
CA ASN A 160 -14.88 -10.44 -10.68
C ASN A 160 -13.97 -9.44 -9.94
N ASN A 161 -14.48 -8.72 -8.95
CA ASN A 161 -13.73 -7.66 -8.25
C ASN A 161 -13.54 -7.97 -6.78
N GLN A 162 -12.80 -9.04 -6.48
CA GLN A 162 -12.46 -9.41 -5.09
C GLN A 162 -11.59 -8.37 -4.37
N ASP A 163 -10.99 -7.43 -5.10
CA ASP A 163 -10.15 -6.36 -4.56
C ASP A 163 -10.96 -5.16 -4.03
N TYR A 164 -12.28 -5.16 -4.21
CA TYR A 164 -13.15 -4.09 -3.75
C TYR A 164 -14.10 -4.61 -2.68
N MET A 165 -14.19 -3.86 -1.58
CA MET A 165 -15.24 -4.05 -0.61
C MET A 165 -16.38 -3.10 -0.92
N TRP A 166 -17.60 -3.60 -0.89
CA TRP A 166 -18.79 -2.80 -1.06
C TRP A 166 -19.88 -3.24 -0.10
N ALA A 167 -20.76 -2.36 0.23
CA ALA A 167 -22.01 -2.64 0.89
C ALA A 167 -23.11 -1.93 0.12
N HIS A 168 -24.23 -2.58 -0.05
CA HIS A 168 -25.35 -2.11 -0.84
C HIS A 168 -26.62 -2.10 0.01
N SER A 169 -27.32 -1.01 0.00
CA SER A 169 -28.67 -0.94 0.54
C SER A 169 -29.57 -0.30 -0.52
N PRO A 170 -30.29 -1.08 -1.33
CA PRO A 170 -31.26 -0.53 -2.26
C PRO A 170 -32.59 -0.26 -1.57
N GLY A 171 -33.11 0.91 -1.75
CA GLY A 171 -34.47 1.25 -1.39
C GLY A 171 -34.63 1.90 -0.01
N ARG A 172 -35.83 2.34 0.24
CA ARG A 172 -36.33 2.98 1.45
C ARG A 172 -36.15 2.09 2.65
N HIS A 173 -35.02 2.16 3.30
CA HIS A 173 -34.83 1.35 4.50
C HIS A 173 -34.33 2.18 5.62
N GLY A 174 -35.31 2.54 6.34
CA GLY A 174 -35.34 3.38 7.48
C GLY A 174 -34.12 3.26 8.34
N VAL A 175 -33.25 4.21 8.21
CA VAL A 175 -32.69 4.80 9.40
C VAL A 175 -33.86 5.37 10.16
N GLU A 176 -34.47 4.59 11.05
CA GLU A 176 -35.39 5.18 11.99
C GLU A 176 -34.62 6.18 12.84
N TRP A 177 -34.74 7.43 12.52
CA TRP A 177 -34.31 8.54 13.33
C TRP A 177 -35.14 8.58 14.59
N SER A 178 -34.74 7.88 15.64
CA SER A 178 -35.26 8.14 16.95
C SER A 178 -34.15 8.69 17.82
N SER A 179 -34.45 9.77 18.49
CA SER A 179 -33.58 10.51 19.40
C SER A 179 -33.05 9.71 20.60
N SER A 180 -33.38 8.43 20.73
CA SER A 180 -33.04 7.57 21.87
C SER A 180 -32.05 6.44 21.53
N ARG A 181 -31.34 6.49 20.40
CA ARG A 181 -30.59 5.32 19.91
C ARG A 181 -29.11 5.44 19.98
N ASN A 182 -28.65 5.02 21.10
CA ASN A 182 -27.28 4.68 21.39
C ASN A 182 -26.99 3.22 20.97
N SER A 183 -27.46 2.76 19.84
CA SER A 183 -27.27 1.38 19.44
C SER A 183 -26.81 1.25 18.00
N LYS A 184 -25.77 0.44 17.78
CA LYS A 184 -25.27 -0.11 16.53
C LYS A 184 -26.42 -0.76 15.74
N ARG A 185 -27.26 0.00 15.07
CA ARG A 185 -28.46 -0.51 14.38
C ARG A 185 -28.78 0.38 13.19
N ARG A 186 -29.10 -0.13 12.10
CA ARG A 186 -29.35 -1.34 11.33
C ARG A 186 -29.11 -1.02 9.88
N VAL A 187 -28.38 -1.86 9.20
CA VAL A 187 -28.49 -1.94 7.75
C VAL A 187 -29.72 -2.78 7.46
N HIS A 188 -30.50 -2.45 6.48
CA HIS A 188 -31.80 -3.08 6.27
C HIS A 188 -31.68 -4.56 5.91
N ASP A 189 -30.64 -4.95 5.19
CA ASP A 189 -30.34 -6.34 4.87
C ASP A 189 -29.34 -6.99 5.84
N GLY A 190 -28.84 -6.22 6.81
CA GLY A 190 -27.95 -6.70 7.86
C GLY A 190 -26.57 -7.17 7.37
N VAL A 191 -26.19 -6.88 6.15
CA VAL A 191 -24.95 -7.40 5.58
C VAL A 191 -23.76 -6.55 6.04
N GLU A 192 -23.02 -7.09 6.99
CA GLU A 192 -21.69 -6.62 7.36
C GLU A 192 -20.68 -7.07 6.32
N ARG A 193 -19.83 -6.16 5.87
CA ARG A 193 -18.73 -6.47 4.97
C ARG A 193 -17.41 -6.36 5.71
N THR A 194 -16.50 -7.25 5.38
CA THR A 194 -15.18 -7.30 6.00
C THR A 194 -14.09 -7.20 4.95
N LYS A 195 -13.02 -6.50 5.29
CA LYS A 195 -11.80 -6.45 4.48
C LYS A 195 -10.59 -6.39 5.39
N THR A 196 -9.53 -7.09 5.00
CA THR A 196 -8.24 -6.97 5.66
C THR A 196 -7.51 -5.74 5.12
N PHE A 197 -7.11 -4.87 6.02
CA PHE A 197 -6.30 -3.69 5.71
C PHE A 197 -4.96 -3.76 6.42
N VAL A 198 -3.99 -3.04 5.88
CA VAL A 198 -2.66 -2.88 6.47
C VAL A 198 -2.55 -1.45 7.00
N ALA A 199 -2.12 -1.32 8.25
CA ALA A 199 -1.97 -0.03 8.90
C ALA A 199 -1.00 0.88 8.14
N GLY A 200 -1.38 2.14 7.95
CA GLY A 200 -0.57 3.13 7.25
C GLY A 200 -0.66 3.10 5.72
N GLU A 201 -1.23 2.04 5.13
CA GLU A 201 -1.50 2.04 3.70
C GLU A 201 -2.73 2.87 3.35
N ALA A 202 -2.74 3.47 2.16
CA ALA A 202 -3.85 4.29 1.70
C ALA A 202 -4.72 3.53 0.71
N TYR A 203 -5.99 3.46 1.00
CA TYR A 203 -7.02 2.84 0.19
C TYR A 203 -8.01 3.89 -0.29
N PRO A 204 -8.24 4.07 -1.60
CA PRO A 204 -9.26 4.99 -2.07
C PRO A 204 -10.64 4.48 -1.66
N PHE A 205 -11.49 5.39 -1.21
CA PHE A 205 -12.82 5.09 -0.71
C PHE A 205 -13.85 6.00 -1.36
N LEU A 206 -14.93 5.42 -1.87
CA LEU A 206 -16.08 6.11 -2.45
C LEU A 206 -17.35 5.69 -1.72
N TYR A 207 -18.15 6.67 -1.33
CA TYR A 207 -19.48 6.44 -0.79
C TYR A 207 -20.50 7.25 -1.59
N TYR A 208 -21.48 6.56 -2.14
CA TYR A 208 -22.59 7.13 -2.89
C TYR A 208 -23.87 6.96 -2.11
N TRP A 209 -24.72 7.95 -2.13
CA TRP A 209 -26.07 7.80 -1.65
C TRP A 209 -27.03 8.74 -2.39
N GLY A 210 -28.31 8.52 -2.29
CA GLY A 210 -29.31 9.31 -2.97
C GLY A 210 -30.63 9.34 -2.24
N GLU A 211 -31.30 10.47 -2.35
CA GLU A 211 -32.61 10.77 -1.79
C GLU A 211 -33.58 11.10 -2.92
N ASN A 212 -34.66 10.35 -3.02
CA ASN A 212 -35.73 10.60 -3.99
C ASN A 212 -36.78 11.53 -3.41
N THR A 213 -37.45 11.12 -2.36
CA THR A 213 -38.47 11.92 -1.68
C THR A 213 -38.63 11.49 -0.21
N GLY A 214 -38.81 12.42 0.69
CA GLY A 214 -39.18 12.13 2.07
C GLY A 214 -38.10 12.43 3.10
N GLY A 215 -37.77 11.46 3.97
CA GLY A 215 -36.67 11.58 4.90
C GLY A 215 -35.36 11.37 4.21
N ALA A 216 -34.32 12.13 4.57
CA ALA A 216 -33.02 12.04 3.95
C ALA A 216 -31.93 11.70 4.96
N GLY A 217 -30.99 10.87 4.55
CA GLY A 217 -29.81 10.58 5.35
C GLY A 217 -28.97 9.45 4.81
N GLY A 218 -27.65 9.60 4.93
CA GLY A 218 -26.69 8.57 4.63
C GLY A 218 -25.66 8.44 5.73
N PHE A 219 -25.24 7.22 6.06
CA PHE A 219 -24.24 6.98 7.08
C PHE A 219 -23.38 5.75 6.77
N MET A 220 -22.23 5.70 7.41
CA MET A 220 -21.36 4.54 7.43
C MET A 220 -20.91 4.27 8.86
N ILE A 221 -20.86 3.00 9.22
CA ILE A 221 -20.24 2.49 10.44
C ILE A 221 -19.03 1.69 10.03
N ILE A 222 -17.91 1.93 10.70
CA ILE A 222 -16.69 1.16 10.52
C ILE A 222 -16.21 0.67 11.89
N GLU A 223 -15.76 -0.57 11.95
CA GLU A 223 -15.23 -1.20 13.17
C GLU A 223 -13.81 -1.69 12.89
N ASP A 224 -12.87 -1.32 13.75
CA ASP A 224 -11.48 -1.76 13.66
C ASP A 224 -11.30 -3.19 14.18
N PRO A 225 -10.14 -3.82 13.95
CA PRO A 225 -9.84 -5.17 14.44
C PRO A 225 -9.91 -5.31 15.97
N SER A 226 -9.68 -4.23 16.71
CA SER A 226 -9.79 -4.17 18.17
C SER A 226 -11.22 -4.04 18.67
N GLY A 227 -12.21 -3.94 17.77
CA GLY A 227 -13.64 -3.83 18.09
C GLY A 227 -14.11 -2.42 18.41
N ASN A 228 -13.29 -1.38 18.18
CA ASN A 228 -13.74 -0.01 18.28
C ASN A 228 -14.55 0.33 17.03
N SER A 229 -15.70 0.95 17.18
CA SER A 229 -16.55 1.32 16.06
C SER A 229 -16.84 2.80 16.03
N SER A 230 -16.90 3.37 14.80
CA SER A 230 -17.48 4.68 14.60
C SER A 230 -18.96 4.59 14.95
N ASN A 231 -19.40 5.42 15.88
CA ASN A 231 -20.80 5.48 16.26
C ASN A 231 -21.46 6.66 15.56
N THR A 232 -22.39 6.38 14.68
CA THR A 232 -23.13 7.41 13.94
C THR A 232 -24.16 8.15 14.76
N SER A 233 -24.48 7.70 15.98
CA SER A 233 -25.47 8.37 16.83
C SER A 233 -24.89 9.49 17.67
N ASN A 234 -23.59 9.47 17.96
CA ASN A 234 -22.88 10.54 18.65
C ASN A 234 -21.77 11.08 17.75
N TYR A 235 -22.04 12.13 17.04
CA TYR A 235 -21.21 12.81 16.06
C TYR A 235 -19.96 13.50 16.58
N THR A 236 -19.59 13.23 17.80
CA THR A 236 -18.42 13.79 18.46
C THR A 236 -17.37 12.71 18.65
N ASN A 237 -16.31 12.84 17.85
CA ASN A 237 -14.99 12.27 18.13
C ASN A 237 -14.92 10.75 18.36
N ASN A 238 -15.15 9.97 17.34
CA ASN A 238 -14.56 8.64 17.33
C ASN A 238 -13.17 8.70 16.66
N ASN A 239 -12.20 8.05 17.27
CA ASN A 239 -10.82 7.97 16.75
C ASN A 239 -10.72 7.46 15.30
N LEU A 240 -11.78 6.90 14.74
CA LEU A 240 -11.86 6.38 13.38
C LEU A 240 -12.14 7.47 12.33
N ASP A 241 -12.71 8.62 12.70
CA ASP A 241 -12.85 9.76 11.78
C ASP A 241 -11.49 10.29 11.33
N ASN A 242 -10.45 10.08 12.14
CA ASN A 242 -9.07 10.43 11.83
C ASN A 242 -8.36 9.45 10.88
N THR A 243 -9.08 8.51 10.29
CA THR A 243 -8.55 7.54 9.33
C THR A 243 -8.90 7.88 7.88
N PHE A 244 -9.75 8.88 7.65
CA PHE A 244 -10.15 9.34 6.33
C PHE A 244 -9.53 10.70 5.99
N TYR A 245 -8.96 10.80 4.78
CA TYR A 245 -8.23 11.96 4.31
C TYR A 245 -8.62 12.30 2.87
N ARG A 246 -8.81 13.58 2.57
CA ARG A 246 -9.20 14.05 1.22
C ARG A 246 -8.07 13.95 0.21
N ASN A 247 -6.86 14.13 0.66
CA ASN A 247 -5.67 14.09 -0.17
C ASN A 247 -4.61 13.19 0.49
N LEU A 248 -3.80 12.59 -0.34
CA LEU A 248 -2.54 12.02 0.09
C LEU A 248 -1.47 13.08 -0.15
N THR A 249 -0.75 13.46 0.89
CA THR A 249 0.57 14.01 0.73
C THR A 249 1.50 12.83 0.63
N SER A 250 2.02 12.57 -0.54
CA SER A 250 3.23 11.78 -0.66
C SER A 250 4.32 12.54 0.08
N ASN A 251 4.56 12.22 1.34
CA ASN A 251 5.85 12.49 1.91
C ASN A 251 6.81 11.55 1.18
N SER A 252 7.41 12.06 0.14
CA SER A 252 8.54 11.45 -0.54
C SER A 252 9.74 11.45 0.40
N SER A 253 9.69 10.67 1.48
CA SER A 253 10.86 10.37 2.30
C SER A 253 10.58 9.40 3.45
N SER A 254 9.88 8.34 3.24
CA SER A 254 10.25 7.12 3.90
C SER A 254 10.71 6.19 2.79
N ASN A 255 11.94 6.34 2.40
CA ASN A 255 12.60 5.38 1.54
C ASN A 255 12.53 4.04 2.27
N SER A 256 11.77 3.09 1.76
CA SER A 256 11.82 1.70 2.21
C SER A 256 13.17 1.07 1.85
N ASN A 257 14.13 1.93 1.56
CA ASN A 257 15.48 1.57 1.21
C ASN A 257 16.07 0.59 2.23
N ILE A 258 16.74 -0.39 1.72
CA ILE A 258 17.61 -1.24 2.52
C ILE A 258 19.03 -0.75 2.36
N ARG A 259 19.61 -0.25 3.45
CA ARG A 259 20.99 0.21 3.48
C ARG A 259 21.80 -0.58 4.49
N LEU A 260 22.86 -1.23 3.99
CA LEU A 260 23.75 -2.04 4.78
C LEU A 260 25.16 -1.41 4.73
N ASN A 261 25.49 -0.64 5.76
CA ASN A 261 26.73 0.10 5.87
C ASN A 261 27.75 -0.71 6.66
N GLY A 262 28.52 -1.54 5.96
CA GLY A 262 29.57 -2.39 6.53
C GLY A 262 29.80 -3.63 5.68
N ALA A 263 30.75 -4.46 6.08
CA ALA A 263 31.01 -5.73 5.43
C ALA A 263 29.88 -6.70 5.73
N VAL A 264 29.19 -7.19 4.69
CA VAL A 264 28.10 -8.15 4.81
C VAL A 264 28.61 -9.58 4.65
N VAL A 265 28.24 -10.44 5.60
CA VAL A 265 28.55 -11.87 5.57
C VAL A 265 27.23 -12.66 5.58
N LEU A 266 26.95 -13.40 4.52
CA LEU A 266 25.83 -14.31 4.47
C LEU A 266 26.14 -15.58 5.26
N THR A 267 25.44 -15.79 6.35
CA THR A 267 25.52 -17.01 7.15
C THR A 267 24.46 -18.04 6.75
N GLY A 268 23.50 -17.64 5.91
CA GLY A 268 22.52 -18.44 5.22
C GLY A 268 22.32 -17.94 3.78
N SER A 269 21.63 -18.69 2.93
CA SER A 269 21.13 -18.16 1.66
C SER A 269 20.03 -17.12 1.97
N SER A 270 20.06 -15.96 1.30
CA SER A 270 19.23 -14.83 1.66
C SER A 270 18.61 -14.17 0.45
N THR A 271 17.37 -13.74 0.60
CA THR A 271 16.68 -12.79 -0.30
C THR A 271 16.57 -11.45 0.40
N ILE A 272 17.01 -10.39 -0.26
CA ILE A 272 16.90 -9.01 0.20
C ILE A 272 15.99 -8.29 -0.79
N ASP A 273 14.76 -7.99 -0.34
CA ASP A 273 13.66 -7.47 -1.14
C ASP A 273 13.20 -6.14 -0.59
N ALA A 274 13.40 -5.07 -1.37
CA ALA A 274 12.97 -3.72 -1.03
C ALA A 274 11.63 -3.33 -1.67
N ASN A 275 10.98 -4.24 -2.38
CA ASN A 275 9.66 -4.02 -2.99
C ASN A 275 9.52 -2.68 -3.73
N ASN A 276 10.37 -2.45 -4.75
CA ASN A 276 10.44 -1.24 -5.58
C ASN A 276 11.16 -0.03 -4.97
N ASP A 277 11.99 -0.25 -3.95
CA ASP A 277 12.90 0.76 -3.40
C ASP A 277 14.36 0.33 -3.52
N SER A 278 15.29 1.27 -3.30
CA SER A 278 16.71 1.01 -3.52
C SER A 278 17.32 0.10 -2.45
N ILE A 279 18.30 -0.70 -2.89
CA ILE A 279 19.13 -1.53 -2.01
C ILE A 279 20.60 -1.12 -2.17
N THR A 280 21.22 -0.77 -1.07
CA THR A 280 22.64 -0.33 -1.05
C THR A 280 23.48 -1.12 -0.07
N PHE A 281 24.54 -1.73 -0.58
CA PHE A 281 25.61 -2.31 0.20
C PHE A 281 26.84 -1.41 0.06
N THR A 282 27.32 -0.83 1.16
CA THR A 282 28.48 0.07 1.12
C THR A 282 29.81 -0.68 1.30
N GLY A 283 29.81 -1.83 1.95
CA GLY A 283 30.95 -2.71 2.11
C GLY A 283 30.96 -3.88 1.14
N THR A 284 31.85 -4.82 1.38
CA THR A 284 31.89 -6.10 0.64
C THR A 284 30.72 -6.99 1.04
N VAL A 285 30.32 -7.89 0.14
CA VAL A 285 29.32 -8.93 0.39
C VAL A 285 29.97 -10.30 0.16
N ASN A 286 30.06 -11.12 1.20
CA ASN A 286 30.69 -12.44 1.10
C ASN A 286 29.80 -13.51 1.76
N GLY A 287 30.01 -14.77 1.42
CA GLY A 287 29.46 -15.89 2.16
C GLY A 287 30.37 -16.24 3.37
N ASN A 288 29.81 -16.86 4.40
CA ASN A 288 30.62 -17.57 5.39
C ASN A 288 31.10 -18.94 4.83
N SER A 289 30.54 -19.36 3.69
CA SER A 289 30.95 -20.51 2.88
C SER A 289 30.50 -20.30 1.42
N SER A 290 31.08 -21.03 0.47
CA SER A 290 30.79 -20.93 -0.96
C SER A 290 29.40 -21.44 -1.41
N GLY A 291 28.64 -22.04 -0.50
CA GLY A 291 27.28 -22.55 -0.80
C GLY A 291 26.15 -21.54 -0.62
N ARG A 292 26.43 -20.25 -0.34
CA ARG A 292 25.40 -19.25 -0.07
C ARG A 292 24.89 -18.60 -1.34
N ASN A 293 23.56 -18.57 -1.49
CA ASN A 293 22.90 -17.84 -2.59
C ASN A 293 22.47 -16.45 -2.09
N LEU A 294 22.52 -15.48 -2.98
CA LEU A 294 22.02 -14.12 -2.77
C LEU A 294 21.01 -13.74 -3.84
N VAL A 295 19.82 -13.37 -3.45
CA VAL A 295 18.85 -12.68 -4.28
C VAL A 295 18.68 -11.26 -3.77
N VAL A 296 18.79 -10.28 -4.67
CA VAL A 296 18.57 -8.87 -4.38
C VAL A 296 17.49 -8.35 -5.33
N ASP A 297 16.37 -7.92 -4.78
CA ASP A 297 15.22 -7.45 -5.54
C ASP A 297 14.84 -6.02 -5.11
N ALA A 298 15.18 -5.07 -5.98
CA ALA A 298 14.81 -3.65 -5.84
C ALA A 298 13.63 -3.28 -6.76
N GLY A 299 13.03 -4.25 -7.44
CA GLY A 299 11.89 -4.03 -8.33
C GLY A 299 12.14 -2.95 -9.38
N THR A 300 11.53 -1.78 -9.21
CA THR A 300 11.64 -0.65 -10.15
C THR A 300 12.70 0.39 -9.74
N ASP A 301 13.47 0.15 -8.67
CA ASP A 301 14.54 1.05 -8.22
C ASP A 301 15.91 0.37 -8.32
N ASN A 302 16.95 0.96 -7.78
CA ASN A 302 18.34 0.66 -8.05
C ASN A 302 18.97 -0.27 -7.01
N VAL A 303 19.91 -1.09 -7.45
CA VAL A 303 20.80 -1.88 -6.60
C VAL A 303 22.23 -1.31 -6.69
N THR A 304 22.86 -1.10 -5.54
CA THR A 304 24.25 -0.62 -5.46
C THR A 304 25.08 -1.55 -4.59
N PHE A 305 26.14 -2.10 -5.17
CA PHE A 305 27.25 -2.74 -4.47
C PHE A 305 28.49 -1.88 -4.58
N SER A 306 28.83 -1.13 -3.54
CA SER A 306 30.05 -0.29 -3.54
C SER A 306 31.33 -1.12 -3.35
N GLY A 307 31.24 -2.23 -2.61
CA GLY A 307 32.33 -3.20 -2.45
C GLY A 307 32.20 -4.41 -3.35
N ALA A 308 33.23 -5.24 -3.38
CA ALA A 308 33.20 -6.50 -4.11
C ALA A 308 32.18 -7.48 -3.53
N VAL A 309 31.49 -8.21 -4.41
CA VAL A 309 30.59 -9.31 -4.04
C VAL A 309 31.31 -10.63 -4.26
N GLY A 310 31.42 -11.45 -3.24
CA GLY A 310 32.08 -12.75 -3.30
C GLY A 310 33.61 -12.69 -3.40
N GLY A 311 34.24 -11.52 -3.15
CA GLY A 311 35.65 -11.30 -3.39
C GLY A 311 36.58 -12.09 -2.45
N SER A 312 36.15 -12.34 -1.20
CA SER A 312 36.92 -13.16 -0.23
C SER A 312 36.39 -14.59 -0.14
N THR A 313 35.09 -14.75 -0.11
CA THR A 313 34.39 -16.05 -0.18
C THR A 313 33.31 -15.94 -1.20
N ALA A 314 33.47 -16.62 -2.34
CA ALA A 314 32.52 -16.61 -3.43
C ALA A 314 31.14 -17.07 -2.95
N LEU A 315 30.11 -16.39 -3.45
CA LEU A 315 28.72 -16.88 -3.29
C LEU A 315 28.45 -17.99 -4.32
N ASN A 316 27.45 -18.81 -4.10
CA ASN A 316 27.06 -19.80 -5.10
C ASN A 316 26.33 -19.09 -6.25
N ASN A 317 25.05 -18.79 -6.12
CA ASN A 317 24.31 -18.05 -7.13
C ASN A 317 24.00 -16.63 -6.66
N ILE A 318 24.07 -15.70 -7.60
CA ILE A 318 23.72 -14.30 -7.36
C ILE A 318 22.65 -13.89 -8.38
N THR A 319 21.49 -13.46 -7.89
CA THR A 319 20.41 -12.92 -8.71
C THR A 319 20.14 -11.48 -8.31
N VAL A 320 20.11 -10.57 -9.28
CA VAL A 320 19.82 -9.15 -9.04
C VAL A 320 18.71 -8.69 -9.98
N ASN A 321 17.64 -8.14 -9.40
CA ASN A 321 16.54 -7.49 -10.10
C ASN A 321 16.47 -6.02 -9.70
N GLY A 322 16.33 -5.12 -10.66
CA GLY A 322 16.17 -3.69 -10.39
C GLY A 322 16.11 -2.84 -11.65
N ALA A 323 15.87 -1.54 -11.49
CA ALA A 323 15.94 -0.61 -12.60
C ALA A 323 17.38 -0.50 -13.11
N ALA A 324 18.33 -0.26 -12.22
CA ALA A 324 19.74 -0.20 -12.54
C ALA A 324 20.58 -0.90 -11.47
N LEU A 325 21.70 -1.46 -11.89
CA LEU A 325 22.73 -2.03 -11.04
C LEU A 325 24.02 -1.19 -11.16
N SER A 326 24.55 -0.79 -10.02
CA SER A 326 25.93 -0.32 -9.92
C SER A 326 26.72 -1.29 -9.06
N ALA A 327 27.74 -1.94 -9.62
CA ALA A 327 28.52 -2.92 -8.87
C ALA A 327 30.04 -2.76 -9.15
N ALA A 328 30.84 -3.11 -8.14
CA ALA A 328 32.27 -3.33 -8.28
C ALA A 328 32.52 -4.70 -8.94
N ALA A 329 33.40 -5.54 -8.41
CA ALA A 329 33.62 -6.90 -8.88
C ALA A 329 32.54 -7.85 -8.30
N VAL A 330 32.15 -8.86 -9.09
CA VAL A 330 31.19 -9.91 -8.70
C VAL A 330 31.79 -11.29 -8.93
N THR A 331 31.90 -12.09 -7.87
CA THR A 331 32.43 -13.46 -7.93
C THR A 331 31.40 -14.44 -7.37
N ALA A 332 31.03 -15.41 -8.19
CA ALA A 332 30.18 -16.52 -7.85
C ALA A 332 30.83 -17.85 -8.24
N SER A 333 30.68 -18.89 -7.43
CA SER A 333 31.07 -20.25 -7.82
C SER A 333 30.02 -20.91 -8.71
N GLY A 334 28.80 -20.43 -8.72
CA GLY A 334 27.71 -20.81 -9.60
C GLY A 334 27.38 -19.69 -10.59
N ASP A 335 26.12 -19.36 -10.73
CA ASP A 335 25.59 -18.49 -11.77
C ASP A 335 25.34 -17.06 -11.27
N VAL A 336 25.51 -16.09 -12.17
CA VAL A 336 25.12 -14.69 -11.96
C VAL A 336 24.02 -14.32 -12.95
N ALA A 337 22.87 -13.91 -12.45
CA ALA A 337 21.73 -13.45 -13.24
C ALA A 337 21.38 -12.00 -12.87
N ILE A 338 21.29 -11.12 -13.88
CA ILE A 338 20.93 -9.72 -13.71
C ILE A 338 19.74 -9.39 -14.60
N THR A 339 18.67 -8.87 -14.01
CA THR A 339 17.54 -8.33 -14.74
C THR A 339 17.45 -6.83 -14.45
N ASN A 340 17.55 -5.99 -15.51
CA ASN A 340 17.44 -4.54 -15.35
C ASN A 340 16.63 -3.90 -16.48
N SER A 341 15.94 -2.80 -16.16
CA SER A 341 15.16 -2.01 -17.10
C SER A 341 15.86 -0.73 -17.57
N GLY A 342 16.79 -0.20 -16.78
CA GLY A 342 17.61 0.98 -17.06
C GLY A 342 19.07 0.64 -17.28
N THR A 343 19.93 1.64 -17.23
CA THR A 343 21.37 1.49 -17.48
C THR A 343 22.11 1.01 -16.23
N SER A 344 22.75 -0.14 -16.34
CA SER A 344 23.57 -0.73 -15.28
C SER A 344 25.06 -0.66 -15.61
N THR A 345 25.90 -0.61 -14.58
CA THR A 345 27.36 -0.56 -14.72
C THR A 345 28.02 -1.53 -13.75
N ILE A 346 28.93 -2.35 -14.25
CA ILE A 346 29.84 -3.16 -13.44
C ILE A 346 31.26 -2.66 -13.73
N SER A 347 31.91 -2.14 -12.69
CA SER A 347 33.25 -1.52 -12.82
C SER A 347 34.40 -2.51 -12.64
N GLY A 348 34.12 -3.70 -12.15
CA GLY A 348 35.11 -4.76 -11.94
C GLY A 348 34.85 -6.01 -12.79
N VAL A 349 35.54 -7.08 -12.47
CA VAL A 349 35.42 -8.36 -13.16
C VAL A 349 34.19 -9.11 -12.67
N ILE A 350 33.50 -9.83 -13.57
CA ILE A 350 32.56 -10.88 -13.23
C ILE A 350 33.27 -12.22 -13.38
N ALA A 351 33.32 -12.99 -12.31
CA ALA A 351 33.79 -14.38 -12.31
C ALA A 351 32.63 -15.27 -11.87
N ALA A 352 32.12 -16.10 -12.77
CA ALA A 352 30.97 -16.97 -12.52
C ALA A 352 31.02 -18.20 -13.46
N ASN A 353 30.30 -19.25 -13.11
CA ASN A 353 30.10 -20.40 -13.98
C ASN A 353 29.29 -20.00 -15.23
N SER A 354 28.24 -19.26 -15.05
CA SER A 354 27.49 -18.61 -16.13
C SER A 354 27.08 -17.18 -15.76
N PHE A 355 26.87 -16.36 -16.80
CA PHE A 355 26.37 -15.02 -16.68
C PHE A 355 25.17 -14.79 -17.59
N THR A 356 24.06 -14.39 -17.02
CA THR A 356 22.83 -14.07 -17.76
C THR A 356 22.41 -12.64 -17.51
N LYS A 357 22.18 -11.89 -18.58
CA LYS A 357 21.57 -10.57 -18.54
C LYS A 357 20.19 -10.62 -19.18
N ALA A 358 19.15 -10.20 -18.45
CA ALA A 358 17.76 -10.08 -18.90
C ALA A 358 17.24 -8.63 -18.73
N GLY A 359 16.02 -8.38 -19.21
CA GLY A 359 15.39 -7.05 -19.20
C GLY A 359 15.90 -6.13 -20.33
N ALA A 360 15.18 -5.02 -20.54
CA ALA A 360 15.44 -4.10 -21.68
C ALA A 360 16.60 -3.13 -21.43
N GLY A 361 17.06 -3.00 -20.18
CA GLY A 361 18.12 -2.06 -19.80
C GLY A 361 19.49 -2.45 -20.38
N GLN A 362 20.37 -1.48 -20.49
CA GLN A 362 21.76 -1.68 -20.90
C GLN A 362 22.61 -2.16 -19.73
N LEU A 363 23.66 -2.96 -20.02
CA LEU A 363 24.69 -3.31 -19.08
C LEU A 363 26.05 -2.91 -19.65
N THR A 364 26.76 -2.07 -18.94
CA THR A 364 28.09 -1.58 -19.32
C THR A 364 29.14 -2.17 -18.39
N PHE A 365 30.14 -2.77 -18.97
CA PHE A 365 31.35 -3.19 -18.26
C PHE A 365 32.40 -2.10 -18.39
N LYS A 366 32.89 -1.62 -17.25
CA LYS A 366 34.00 -0.64 -17.16
C LYS A 366 35.09 -1.23 -16.26
N PRO A 367 35.77 -2.30 -16.67
CA PRO A 367 36.87 -2.81 -15.88
C PRO A 367 37.89 -1.68 -15.69
N SER A 368 38.26 -1.39 -14.46
CA SER A 368 39.39 -0.48 -14.19
C SER A 368 40.57 -1.06 -14.96
N ASN A 369 41.21 -0.22 -15.79
CA ASN A 369 42.36 -0.60 -16.62
C ASN A 369 43.35 -1.41 -15.77
N ALA A 370 43.57 -2.65 -16.15
CA ALA A 370 44.81 -3.33 -15.84
C ALA A 370 45.87 -2.50 -16.56
N THR A 371 46.57 -1.62 -15.87
CA THR A 371 47.86 -1.11 -16.35
C THR A 371 48.76 -2.33 -16.43
N GLY A 372 49.02 -2.79 -17.65
CA GLY A 372 50.02 -3.80 -17.97
C GLY A 372 51.41 -3.36 -17.56
#